data_d46033bb8cf90626606856a50f01da7d
#
_entry.id   d46033bb8cf90626606856a50f01da7d
#
_cell.length_a   1.000
_cell.length_b   1.000
_cell.length_c   1.000
_cell.angle_alpha   90.00
_cell.angle_beta   90.00
_cell.angle_gamma   90.00
#
_symmetry.space_group_name_H-M   'P 1'
#
loop_
_entity.id
_entity.type
_entity.pdbx_description
1 polymer ?
#
loop_
_entity_poly.entity_id
_entity_poly.type
_entity_poly.pdbx_seq_one_letter_code
_entity_poly.pdbx_strand_id
1 'polypeptide(L)'
;MTLHRPTRRDMLRLAAAMPAFALPAAMARAQLGAPETTNPGHFSFTLGEARITVLSDGFFTTPATGLGVNADPAEVQTFLEQHFLSQEENYSHTNHLYVELGEARVLVDTGSGSRFMDTAGRLLTNMEAAGIDPGTITHVVITHAHPDHIWGIRDDFDEPILPDAEYIIGETEHAYWMQDELVNQVPAEMQQFVLGAVNSITADGLEWTLASNDQQIAPGLRVIDTPGHTPGHMSVVVESGGRQLMALGDSMTHAYMNFAHPDWYNAFDMDGETTVATRRRLTDMAAADRIAVLGYHFPFPGVGHIMRDGGTHRFVPALWQFTP
;
A
#
# COMPACT_ATOMS: atom_id res chain seq x y z
N MET A 1 55.14 -19.61 43.39
CA MET A 1 53.83 -19.87 42.71
C MET A 1 54.03 -19.57 41.23
N THR A 2 54.39 -20.60 40.44
CA THR A 2 54.68 -20.48 39.01
C THR A 2 53.36 -20.60 38.23
N LEU A 3 52.94 -19.51 37.60
CA LEU A 3 51.79 -19.50 36.72
C LEU A 3 52.11 -20.30 35.46
N HIS A 4 51.40 -21.40 35.32
CA HIS A 4 51.48 -22.27 34.13
C HIS A 4 50.77 -21.55 32.95
N ARG A 5 51.51 -21.28 31.86
CA ARG A 5 50.94 -20.73 30.64
C ARG A 5 50.35 -21.88 29.82
N PRO A 6 49.07 -21.80 29.43
CA PRO A 6 48.44 -22.86 28.64
C PRO A 6 49.13 -23.00 27.25
N THR A 7 49.35 -24.23 26.80
CA THR A 7 49.94 -24.51 25.51
C THR A 7 48.90 -24.47 24.39
N ARG A 8 49.30 -24.32 23.11
CA ARG A 8 48.41 -24.37 21.95
C ARG A 8 47.50 -25.60 21.93
N ARG A 9 47.93 -26.72 22.52
CA ARG A 9 47.16 -27.95 22.63
C ARG A 9 46.01 -27.84 23.67
N ASP A 10 46.21 -27.04 24.72
CA ASP A 10 45.17 -26.80 25.74
C ASP A 10 44.09 -25.88 25.20
N MET A 11 44.45 -24.93 24.36
CA MET A 11 43.51 -24.02 23.67
C MET A 11 42.65 -24.77 22.65
N LEU A 12 43.18 -25.77 21.97
CA LEU A 12 42.42 -26.60 21.01
C LEU A 12 41.48 -27.59 21.71
N ARG A 13 41.70 -27.95 22.96
CA ARG A 13 40.79 -28.80 23.74
C ARG A 13 39.64 -28.02 24.37
N LEU A 14 39.78 -26.73 24.61
CA LEU A 14 38.68 -25.87 25.07
C LEU A 14 37.69 -25.51 23.93
N ALA A 15 38.13 -25.52 22.67
CA ALA A 15 37.27 -25.25 21.52
C ALA A 15 36.32 -26.43 21.16
N ALA A 16 36.60 -27.65 21.72
CA ALA A 16 35.79 -28.84 21.44
C ALA A 16 34.65 -29.12 22.46
N ALA A 17 34.46 -28.26 23.46
CA ALA A 17 33.46 -28.43 24.53
C ALA A 17 32.43 -27.28 24.62
N MET A 18 32.22 -26.55 23.54
CA MET A 18 31.02 -25.71 23.48
C MET A 18 29.83 -26.63 23.12
N PRO A 19 28.76 -26.65 23.95
CA PRO A 19 27.53 -27.30 23.53
C PRO A 19 27.11 -26.59 22.24
N ALA A 20 26.85 -27.37 21.19
CA ALA A 20 26.14 -26.89 20.04
C ALA A 20 24.80 -26.34 20.57
N PHE A 21 24.72 -25.02 20.77
CA PHE A 21 23.43 -24.38 20.78
C PHE A 21 22.84 -24.71 19.42
N ALA A 22 21.90 -25.66 19.40
CA ALA A 22 20.98 -25.79 18.32
C ALA A 22 20.34 -24.40 18.20
N LEU A 23 20.77 -23.64 17.21
CA LEU A 23 19.96 -22.52 16.71
C LEU A 23 18.56 -23.12 16.56
N PRO A 24 17.51 -22.47 17.11
CA PRO A 24 16.15 -22.87 16.81
C PRO A 24 16.17 -23.01 15.28
N ALA A 25 15.72 -24.15 14.79
CA ALA A 25 15.56 -24.35 13.38
C ALA A 25 14.72 -23.17 12.94
N ALA A 26 15.37 -22.17 12.36
CA ALA A 26 14.68 -21.22 11.50
C ALA A 26 13.84 -22.15 10.65
N MET A 27 12.51 -22.06 10.78
CA MET A 27 11.61 -22.86 9.96
C MET A 27 12.22 -22.75 8.58
N ALA A 28 12.74 -23.86 8.06
CA ALA A 28 13.13 -23.91 6.68
C ALA A 28 11.82 -23.58 5.96
N ARG A 29 11.64 -22.30 5.62
CA ARG A 29 10.73 -21.95 4.55
C ARG A 29 11.15 -22.93 3.48
N ALA A 30 10.24 -23.87 3.15
CA ALA A 30 10.46 -24.69 1.99
C ALA A 30 10.75 -23.67 0.89
N GLN A 31 12.04 -23.50 0.60
CA GLN A 31 12.46 -22.83 -0.60
C GLN A 31 12.00 -23.80 -1.69
N LEU A 32 10.73 -23.63 -2.06
CA LEU A 32 10.31 -24.02 -3.37
C LEU A 32 11.37 -23.38 -4.25
N GLY A 33 12.14 -24.18 -4.96
CA GLY A 33 13.27 -23.69 -5.78
C GLY A 33 12.79 -22.46 -6.54
N ALA A 34 13.65 -21.46 -6.68
CA ALA A 34 13.27 -20.20 -7.32
C ALA A 34 12.45 -20.54 -8.57
N PRO A 35 11.16 -20.15 -8.63
CA PRO A 35 10.33 -20.57 -9.74
C PRO A 35 10.96 -20.06 -11.04
N GLU A 36 11.06 -20.91 -12.05
CA GLU A 36 11.47 -20.48 -13.39
C GLU A 36 10.55 -19.40 -13.95
N THR A 37 9.33 -19.28 -13.37
CA THR A 37 8.33 -18.25 -13.65
C THR A 37 7.84 -17.63 -12.35
N THR A 38 7.75 -16.31 -12.31
CA THR A 38 7.12 -15.58 -11.20
C THR A 38 5.61 -15.65 -11.34
N ASN A 39 4.88 -15.59 -10.22
CA ASN A 39 3.45 -15.35 -10.24
C ASN A 39 3.16 -14.02 -10.95
N PRO A 40 2.05 -13.90 -11.73
CA PRO A 40 1.70 -12.65 -12.38
C PRO A 40 1.46 -11.56 -11.32
N GLY A 41 2.06 -10.39 -11.52
CA GLY A 41 1.85 -9.20 -10.69
C GLY A 41 0.69 -8.33 -11.18
N HIS A 42 -0.23 -8.89 -11.95
CA HIS A 42 -1.43 -8.19 -12.42
C HIS A 42 -2.66 -9.10 -12.37
N PHE A 43 -3.82 -8.48 -12.20
CA PHE A 43 -5.12 -9.16 -12.21
C PHE A 43 -6.14 -8.27 -12.90
N SER A 44 -6.76 -8.77 -13.98
CA SER A 44 -7.73 -8.01 -14.78
C SER A 44 -9.13 -8.59 -14.67
N PHE A 45 -10.12 -7.72 -14.69
CA PHE A 45 -11.54 -8.05 -14.72
C PHE A 45 -12.34 -6.90 -15.34
N THR A 46 -13.64 -7.12 -15.60
CA THR A 46 -14.53 -6.08 -16.13
C THR A 46 -15.52 -5.56 -15.09
N LEU A 47 -15.77 -4.25 -15.12
CA LEU A 47 -16.80 -3.56 -14.35
C LEU A 47 -17.70 -2.79 -15.34
N GLY A 48 -18.85 -3.37 -15.72
CA GLY A 48 -19.65 -2.81 -16.82
C GLY A 48 -18.85 -2.78 -18.13
N GLU A 49 -18.60 -1.59 -18.67
CA GLU A 49 -17.77 -1.35 -19.87
C GLU A 49 -16.30 -1.05 -19.51
N ALA A 50 -16.00 -0.81 -18.24
CA ALA A 50 -14.64 -0.55 -17.82
C ALA A 50 -13.83 -1.86 -17.73
N ARG A 51 -12.61 -1.85 -18.26
CA ARG A 51 -11.60 -2.85 -17.96
C ARG A 51 -10.78 -2.37 -16.78
N ILE A 52 -10.72 -3.18 -15.76
CA ILE A 52 -9.97 -2.92 -14.52
C ILE A 52 -8.77 -3.83 -14.49
N THR A 53 -7.61 -3.30 -14.19
CA THR A 53 -6.42 -4.11 -13.91
C THR A 53 -5.81 -3.65 -12.59
N VAL A 54 -5.64 -4.58 -11.66
CA VAL A 54 -4.84 -4.37 -10.46
C VAL A 54 -3.40 -4.71 -10.80
N LEU A 55 -2.50 -3.78 -10.54
CA LEU A 55 -1.06 -3.90 -10.77
C LEU A 55 -0.35 -3.92 -9.41
N SER A 56 0.47 -4.93 -9.18
CA SER A 56 1.30 -4.98 -7.97
C SER A 56 2.58 -4.17 -8.21
N ASP A 57 2.92 -3.28 -7.28
CA ASP A 57 4.28 -2.70 -7.20
C ASP A 57 5.24 -3.57 -6.37
N GLY A 58 4.72 -4.61 -5.73
CA GLY A 58 5.43 -5.50 -4.84
C GLY A 58 4.83 -5.51 -3.43
N PHE A 59 5.70 -5.47 -2.44
CA PHE A 59 5.31 -5.41 -1.03
C PHE A 59 6.43 -4.80 -0.19
N PHE A 60 6.11 -4.42 1.02
CA PHE A 60 7.09 -4.09 2.05
C PHE A 60 6.67 -4.64 3.41
N THR A 61 7.59 -4.66 4.37
CA THR A 61 7.31 -5.07 5.73
C THR A 61 7.55 -3.92 6.70
N THR A 62 6.70 -3.84 7.71
CA THR A 62 6.84 -2.92 8.84
C THR A 62 6.73 -3.71 10.14
N PRO A 63 7.27 -3.22 11.28
CA PRO A 63 7.05 -3.87 12.54
C PRO A 63 5.56 -4.02 12.86
N ALA A 64 5.12 -5.22 13.28
CA ALA A 64 3.73 -5.46 13.65
C ALA A 64 3.26 -4.59 14.83
N THR A 65 4.18 -4.06 15.62
CA THR A 65 3.90 -3.09 16.70
C THR A 65 3.37 -1.73 16.19
N GLY A 66 3.44 -1.48 14.88
CA GLY A 66 2.81 -0.33 14.23
C GLY A 66 1.31 -0.51 13.97
N LEU A 67 0.75 -1.71 14.20
CA LEU A 67 -0.67 -2.01 14.05
C LEU A 67 -1.41 -1.74 15.37
N GLY A 68 -2.57 -1.08 15.30
CA GLY A 68 -3.44 -0.86 16.45
C GLY A 68 -2.74 -0.12 17.60
N VAL A 69 -1.99 0.95 17.29
CA VAL A 69 -1.15 1.67 18.25
C VAL A 69 -1.92 2.28 19.44
N ASN A 70 -3.23 2.39 19.33
CA ASN A 70 -4.14 2.84 20.38
C ASN A 70 -4.84 1.71 21.14
N ALA A 71 -4.57 0.45 20.78
CA ALA A 71 -5.13 -0.74 21.43
C ALA A 71 -4.18 -1.35 22.46
N ASP A 72 -4.68 -2.29 23.28
CA ASP A 72 -3.81 -3.10 24.12
C ASP A 72 -2.91 -3.98 23.23
N PRO A 73 -1.58 -3.91 23.36
CA PRO A 73 -0.67 -4.73 22.55
C PRO A 73 -0.95 -6.24 22.64
N ALA A 74 -1.46 -6.74 23.78
CA ALA A 74 -1.80 -8.15 23.93
C ALA A 74 -3.06 -8.54 23.14
N GLU A 75 -4.01 -7.60 22.99
CA GLU A 75 -5.19 -7.81 22.14
C GLU A 75 -4.79 -7.83 20.66
N VAL A 76 -3.90 -6.92 20.23
CA VAL A 76 -3.37 -6.89 18.85
C VAL A 76 -2.63 -8.19 18.54
N GLN A 77 -1.75 -8.65 19.44
CA GLN A 77 -1.01 -9.90 19.28
C GLN A 77 -1.97 -11.11 19.18
N THR A 78 -2.99 -11.17 20.04
CA THR A 78 -4.00 -12.22 20.00
C THR A 78 -4.77 -12.21 18.68
N PHE A 79 -5.11 -11.02 18.18
CA PHE A 79 -5.77 -10.84 16.88
C PHE A 79 -4.91 -11.39 15.74
N LEU A 80 -3.62 -11.03 15.70
CA LEU A 80 -2.68 -11.50 14.68
C LEU A 80 -2.54 -13.02 14.72
N GLU A 81 -2.38 -13.62 15.89
CA GLU A 81 -2.28 -15.06 16.06
C GLU A 81 -3.54 -15.79 15.55
N GLN A 82 -4.74 -15.31 15.91
CA GLN A 82 -6.01 -15.90 15.48
C GLN A 82 -6.23 -15.82 13.96
N HIS A 83 -5.60 -14.87 13.30
CA HIS A 83 -5.67 -14.68 11.84
C HIS A 83 -4.48 -15.28 11.09
N PHE A 84 -3.61 -16.05 11.77
CA PHE A 84 -2.40 -16.67 11.20
C PHE A 84 -1.43 -15.65 10.60
N LEU A 85 -1.39 -14.45 11.17
CA LEU A 85 -0.52 -13.36 10.77
C LEU A 85 0.75 -13.33 11.63
N SER A 86 1.82 -12.77 11.08
CA SER A 86 3.06 -12.59 11.84
C SER A 86 2.85 -11.60 12.98
N GLN A 87 3.39 -11.93 14.16
CA GLN A 87 3.40 -11.04 15.33
C GLN A 87 4.62 -10.11 15.36
N GLU A 88 5.56 -10.30 14.45
CA GLU A 88 6.79 -9.52 14.36
C GLU A 88 6.72 -8.50 13.23
N GLU A 89 6.21 -8.89 12.07
CA GLU A 89 6.16 -8.09 10.85
C GLU A 89 4.76 -8.05 10.25
N ASN A 90 4.34 -6.87 9.84
CA ASN A 90 3.18 -6.67 8.98
C ASN A 90 3.62 -6.64 7.52
N TYR A 91 2.99 -7.45 6.67
CA TYR A 91 3.22 -7.50 5.23
C TYR A 91 2.21 -6.63 4.52
N SER A 92 2.67 -5.55 3.90
CA SER A 92 1.85 -4.62 3.12
C SER A 92 2.10 -4.83 1.64
N HIS A 93 1.11 -5.34 0.91
CA HIS A 93 1.13 -5.34 -0.56
C HIS A 93 0.93 -3.92 -1.07
N THR A 94 1.23 -3.68 -2.34
CA THR A 94 1.01 -2.39 -2.99
C THR A 94 0.23 -2.63 -4.29
N ASN A 95 -1.09 -2.43 -4.23
CA ASN A 95 -2.05 -2.78 -5.28
C ASN A 95 -2.57 -1.53 -5.98
N HIS A 96 -2.04 -1.24 -7.16
CA HIS A 96 -2.44 -0.09 -7.96
C HIS A 96 -3.67 -0.39 -8.80
N LEU A 97 -4.55 0.58 -8.93
CA LEU A 97 -5.69 0.51 -9.82
C LEU A 97 -5.33 1.11 -11.18
N TYR A 98 -5.51 0.34 -12.24
CA TYR A 98 -5.52 0.83 -13.61
C TYR A 98 -6.90 0.62 -14.23
N VAL A 99 -7.42 1.64 -14.90
CA VAL A 99 -8.76 1.66 -15.50
C VAL A 99 -8.70 2.06 -16.96
N GLU A 100 -9.31 1.25 -17.81
CA GLU A 100 -9.64 1.61 -19.20
C GLU A 100 -11.15 1.80 -19.30
N LEU A 101 -11.59 3.00 -19.65
CA LEU A 101 -12.99 3.32 -19.88
C LEU A 101 -13.14 4.37 -21.00
N GLY A 102 -13.68 3.96 -22.14
CA GLY A 102 -13.68 4.78 -23.34
C GLY A 102 -12.26 5.11 -23.77
N GLU A 103 -11.93 6.41 -23.86
CA GLU A 103 -10.59 6.89 -24.19
C GLU A 103 -9.73 7.11 -22.95
N ALA A 104 -10.31 7.09 -21.74
CA ALA A 104 -9.58 7.29 -20.52
C ALA A 104 -8.73 6.06 -20.15
N ARG A 105 -7.49 6.30 -19.78
CA ARG A 105 -6.51 5.34 -19.25
C ARG A 105 -5.97 5.94 -17.96
N VAL A 106 -6.53 5.51 -16.85
CA VAL A 106 -6.28 6.13 -15.54
C VAL A 106 -5.47 5.20 -14.67
N LEU A 107 -4.34 5.67 -14.18
CA LEU A 107 -3.53 4.99 -13.17
C LEU A 107 -3.73 5.69 -11.82
N VAL A 108 -3.97 4.93 -10.76
CA VAL A 108 -4.05 5.43 -9.39
C VAL A 108 -2.77 5.05 -8.66
N ASP A 109 -2.04 6.07 -8.22
CA ASP A 109 -0.73 6.04 -7.61
C ASP A 109 0.39 5.51 -8.54
N THR A 110 1.62 5.93 -8.27
CA THR A 110 2.79 5.61 -9.11
C THR A 110 3.77 4.65 -8.45
N GLY A 111 3.43 4.16 -7.25
CA GLY A 111 4.27 3.23 -6.51
C GLY A 111 5.52 3.86 -5.90
N SER A 112 6.42 2.97 -5.51
CA SER A 112 7.65 3.30 -4.78
C SER A 112 8.81 3.72 -5.69
N GLY A 113 8.75 3.32 -6.96
CA GLY A 113 9.93 3.38 -7.83
C GLY A 113 11.09 2.58 -7.24
N SER A 114 12.32 3.02 -7.52
CA SER A 114 13.55 2.41 -6.99
C SER A 114 13.97 2.97 -5.62
N ARG A 115 13.13 3.80 -4.95
CA ARG A 115 13.58 4.70 -3.89
C ARG A 115 13.09 4.36 -2.49
N PHE A 116 12.23 3.34 -2.33
CA PHE A 116 11.64 3.01 -1.03
C PHE A 116 12.17 1.68 -0.48
N MET A 117 11.69 0.53 -0.98
CA MET A 117 12.05 -0.80 -0.48
C MET A 117 12.43 -1.72 -1.64
N ASP A 118 13.45 -2.57 -1.46
CA ASP A 118 13.96 -3.50 -2.49
C ASP A 118 12.90 -4.49 -3.00
N THR A 119 11.84 -4.71 -2.21
CA THR A 119 10.74 -5.64 -2.52
C THR A 119 9.59 -4.98 -3.28
N ALA A 120 9.61 -3.65 -3.43
CA ALA A 120 8.67 -2.84 -4.21
C ALA A 120 9.33 -2.32 -5.51
N GLY A 121 8.68 -1.38 -6.21
CA GLY A 121 9.20 -0.75 -7.43
C GLY A 121 9.03 -1.61 -8.68
N ARG A 122 7.97 -2.43 -8.75
CA ARG A 122 7.69 -3.34 -9.87
C ARG A 122 6.52 -2.92 -10.75
N LEU A 123 5.95 -1.74 -10.51
CA LEU A 123 4.75 -1.26 -11.19
C LEU A 123 4.92 -1.29 -12.71
N LEU A 124 5.95 -0.65 -13.26
CA LEU A 124 6.18 -0.58 -14.71
C LEU A 124 6.42 -1.96 -15.33
N THR A 125 7.18 -2.82 -14.64
CA THR A 125 7.40 -4.21 -15.08
C THR A 125 6.08 -5.00 -15.15
N ASN A 126 5.21 -4.82 -14.17
CA ASN A 126 3.91 -5.50 -14.13
C ASN A 126 2.90 -4.87 -15.10
N MET A 127 3.00 -3.58 -15.42
CA MET A 127 2.26 -2.95 -16.53
C MET A 127 2.65 -3.58 -17.88
N GLU A 128 3.95 -3.69 -18.15
CA GLU A 128 4.44 -4.34 -19.37
C GLU A 128 3.95 -5.79 -19.46
N ALA A 129 4.04 -6.56 -18.37
CA ALA A 129 3.57 -7.94 -18.30
C ALA A 129 2.05 -8.05 -18.52
N ALA A 130 1.27 -7.03 -18.14
CA ALA A 130 -0.17 -6.92 -18.38
C ALA A 130 -0.50 -6.46 -19.81
N GLY A 131 0.50 -6.11 -20.63
CA GLY A 131 0.34 -5.56 -21.97
C GLY A 131 -0.17 -4.11 -21.98
N ILE A 132 0.05 -3.37 -20.89
CA ILE A 132 -0.30 -1.95 -20.76
C ILE A 132 0.92 -1.12 -21.15
N ASP A 133 0.77 -0.29 -22.18
CA ASP A 133 1.79 0.67 -22.61
C ASP A 133 1.70 1.93 -21.72
N PRO A 134 2.74 2.24 -20.91
CA PRO A 134 2.77 3.45 -20.10
C PRO A 134 2.52 4.74 -20.90
N GLY A 135 2.99 4.81 -22.14
CA GLY A 135 2.77 5.98 -23.01
C GLY A 135 1.31 6.22 -23.40
N THR A 136 0.40 5.30 -23.05
CA THR A 136 -1.04 5.48 -23.31
C THR A 136 -1.82 6.01 -22.12
N ILE A 137 -1.18 6.15 -20.96
CA ILE A 137 -1.82 6.67 -19.74
C ILE A 137 -2.23 8.12 -19.96
N THR A 138 -3.50 8.41 -19.73
CA THR A 138 -4.04 9.76 -19.91
C THR A 138 -4.11 10.55 -18.60
N HIS A 139 -4.29 9.86 -17.46
CA HIS A 139 -4.41 10.49 -16.16
C HIS A 139 -3.70 9.65 -15.09
N VAL A 140 -3.02 10.32 -14.18
CA VAL A 140 -2.46 9.77 -12.97
C VAL A 140 -3.13 10.44 -11.78
N VAL A 141 -3.72 9.65 -10.89
CA VAL A 141 -4.36 10.17 -9.66
C VAL A 141 -3.54 9.74 -8.48
N ILE A 142 -3.01 10.69 -7.72
CA ILE A 142 -2.30 10.42 -6.48
C ILE A 142 -3.30 10.50 -5.32
N THR A 143 -3.49 9.38 -4.60
CA THR A 143 -4.38 9.30 -3.46
C THR A 143 -3.85 10.12 -2.29
N HIS A 144 -2.56 10.02 -2.04
CA HIS A 144 -1.81 10.79 -1.04
C HIS A 144 -0.30 10.66 -1.30
N ALA A 145 0.53 11.48 -0.62
CA ALA A 145 1.94 11.61 -0.98
C ALA A 145 2.90 10.79 -0.08
N HIS A 146 2.51 9.61 0.41
CA HIS A 146 3.44 8.68 1.05
C HIS A 146 4.36 7.98 0.04
N PRO A 147 5.52 7.45 0.50
CA PRO A 147 6.57 6.93 -0.38
C PRO A 147 6.10 5.91 -1.42
N ASP A 148 5.32 4.95 -1.00
CA ASP A 148 4.85 3.84 -1.84
C ASP A 148 3.71 4.21 -2.80
N HIS A 149 3.21 5.45 -2.73
CA HIS A 149 2.17 5.98 -3.62
C HIS A 149 2.73 6.97 -4.65
N ILE A 150 3.68 7.84 -4.25
CA ILE A 150 4.11 8.95 -5.12
C ILE A 150 5.61 8.90 -5.51
N TRP A 151 6.49 8.20 -4.78
CA TRP A 151 7.93 8.27 -5.07
C TRP A 151 8.32 7.68 -6.44
N GLY A 152 7.49 6.77 -6.98
CA GLY A 152 7.65 6.23 -8.31
C GLY A 152 7.24 7.16 -9.44
N ILE A 153 6.82 8.39 -9.15
CA ILE A 153 6.43 9.38 -10.18
C ILE A 153 7.57 9.79 -11.10
N ARG A 154 8.82 9.62 -10.62
CA ARG A 154 10.05 9.91 -11.34
C ARG A 154 10.92 8.67 -11.46
N ASP A 155 11.60 8.55 -12.57
CA ASP A 155 12.62 7.52 -12.81
C ASP A 155 13.96 7.83 -12.10
N ASP A 156 14.99 7.02 -12.39
CA ASP A 156 16.33 7.19 -11.81
C ASP A 156 17.09 8.42 -12.37
N PHE A 157 16.56 9.06 -13.40
CA PHE A 157 17.10 10.30 -13.99
C PHE A 157 16.34 11.54 -13.52
N ASP A 158 15.39 11.36 -12.57
CA ASP A 158 14.50 12.40 -12.07
C ASP A 158 13.49 12.94 -13.09
N GLU A 159 13.24 12.20 -14.17
CA GLU A 159 12.21 12.53 -15.16
C GLU A 159 10.87 11.84 -14.83
N PRO A 160 9.72 12.50 -15.14
CA PRO A 160 8.40 11.89 -14.94
C PRO A 160 8.26 10.58 -15.72
N ILE A 161 7.79 9.50 -15.07
CA ILE A 161 7.61 8.19 -15.72
C ILE A 161 6.48 8.18 -16.75
N LEU A 162 5.53 9.12 -16.68
CA LEU A 162 4.34 9.24 -17.53
C LEU A 162 4.19 10.70 -17.99
N PRO A 163 5.11 11.23 -18.82
CA PRO A 163 5.22 12.67 -19.11
C PRO A 163 4.01 13.24 -19.87
N ASP A 164 3.23 12.42 -20.55
CA ASP A 164 2.08 12.85 -21.35
C ASP A 164 0.74 12.76 -20.57
N ALA A 165 0.76 12.28 -19.32
CA ALA A 165 -0.42 12.15 -18.50
C ALA A 165 -0.79 13.44 -17.75
N GLU A 166 -2.09 13.68 -17.53
CA GLU A 166 -2.56 14.68 -16.57
C GLU A 166 -2.38 14.15 -15.15
N TYR A 167 -1.66 14.90 -14.30
CA TYR A 167 -1.44 14.53 -12.90
C TYR A 167 -2.44 15.22 -11.99
N ILE A 168 -3.11 14.43 -11.15
CA ILE A 168 -4.19 14.86 -10.27
C ILE A 168 -3.85 14.49 -8.83
N ILE A 169 -3.98 15.46 -7.92
CA ILE A 169 -3.81 15.27 -6.47
C ILE A 169 -4.87 16.09 -5.73
N GLY A 170 -5.25 15.67 -4.52
CA GLY A 170 -6.16 16.46 -3.67
C GLY A 170 -5.60 17.84 -3.35
N GLU A 171 -6.44 18.88 -3.43
CA GLU A 171 -6.04 20.25 -3.07
C GLU A 171 -5.49 20.31 -1.64
N THR A 172 -6.16 19.66 -0.69
CA THR A 172 -5.72 19.60 0.71
C THR A 172 -4.42 18.82 0.87
N GLU A 173 -4.25 17.73 0.13
CA GLU A 173 -3.03 16.91 0.17
C GLU A 173 -1.83 17.69 -0.35
N HIS A 174 -1.99 18.30 -1.52
CA HIS A 174 -0.96 19.16 -2.10
C HIS A 174 -0.59 20.30 -1.14
N ALA A 175 -1.60 21.02 -0.62
CA ALA A 175 -1.37 22.14 0.29
C ALA A 175 -0.67 21.71 1.58
N TYR A 176 -0.96 20.52 2.10
CA TYR A 176 -0.33 20.00 3.31
C TYR A 176 1.18 19.75 3.10
N TRP A 177 1.55 18.99 2.07
CA TRP A 177 2.96 18.64 1.85
C TRP A 177 3.81 19.82 1.36
N MET A 178 3.19 20.83 0.75
CA MET A 178 3.85 22.04 0.28
C MET A 178 3.92 23.16 1.32
N GLN A 179 3.61 22.89 2.60
CA GLN A 179 3.78 23.88 3.66
C GLN A 179 5.26 24.21 3.88
N ASP A 180 5.56 25.49 3.97
CA ASP A 180 6.87 25.98 4.35
C ASP A 180 7.28 25.39 5.72
N GLU A 181 8.53 24.94 5.82
CA GLU A 181 9.10 24.41 7.06
C GLU A 181 8.44 23.13 7.62
N LEU A 182 7.54 22.45 6.88
CA LEU A 182 6.89 21.21 7.35
C LEU A 182 7.93 20.18 7.84
N VAL A 183 9.05 20.05 7.14
CA VAL A 183 10.14 19.14 7.48
C VAL A 183 10.69 19.35 8.91
N ASN A 184 10.61 20.58 9.43
CA ASN A 184 11.05 20.93 10.78
C ASN A 184 9.94 20.75 11.84
N GLN A 185 8.71 20.47 11.43
CA GLN A 185 7.54 20.31 12.30
C GLN A 185 7.20 18.85 12.55
N VAL A 186 7.74 17.92 11.76
CA VAL A 186 7.49 16.49 11.88
C VAL A 186 8.61 15.79 12.65
N PRO A 187 8.35 14.61 13.28
CA PRO A 187 9.37 13.77 13.88
C PRO A 187 10.49 13.41 12.88
N ALA A 188 11.71 13.17 13.38
CA ALA A 188 12.89 12.93 12.54
C ALA A 188 12.71 11.77 11.55
N GLU A 189 12.01 10.73 11.95
CA GLU A 189 11.68 9.57 11.12
C GLU A 189 10.75 9.89 9.95
N MET A 190 9.95 10.96 10.05
CA MET A 190 9.03 11.41 9.00
C MET A 190 9.65 12.46 8.07
N GLN A 191 10.81 13.04 8.41
CA GLN A 191 11.42 14.10 7.61
C GLN A 191 11.73 13.64 6.17
N GLN A 192 12.21 12.41 6.01
CA GLN A 192 12.46 11.86 4.68
C GLN A 192 11.17 11.72 3.85
N PHE A 193 10.02 11.47 4.48
CA PHE A 193 8.73 11.38 3.80
C PHE A 193 8.32 12.76 3.27
N VAL A 194 8.48 13.79 4.10
CA VAL A 194 8.23 15.19 3.67
C VAL A 194 9.12 15.56 2.50
N LEU A 195 10.43 15.31 2.59
CA LEU A 195 11.38 15.62 1.51
C LEU A 195 11.05 14.85 0.23
N GLY A 196 10.71 13.57 0.35
CA GLY A 196 10.33 12.73 -0.79
C GLY A 196 9.02 13.19 -1.44
N ALA A 197 8.00 13.56 -0.65
CA ALA A 197 6.75 14.11 -1.13
C ALA A 197 6.97 15.43 -1.88
N VAL A 198 7.70 16.38 -1.27
CA VAL A 198 8.04 17.68 -1.91
C VAL A 198 8.79 17.45 -3.22
N ASN A 199 9.82 16.60 -3.22
CA ASN A 199 10.58 16.28 -4.42
C ASN A 199 9.73 15.64 -5.52
N SER A 200 8.74 14.85 -5.16
CA SER A 200 7.82 14.22 -6.11
C SER A 200 6.80 15.22 -6.67
N ILE A 201 6.24 16.06 -5.81
CA ILE A 201 5.25 17.07 -6.21
C ILE A 201 5.89 18.16 -7.07
N THR A 202 7.14 18.54 -6.79
CA THR A 202 7.86 19.60 -7.52
C THR A 202 8.75 19.08 -8.65
N ALA A 203 8.56 17.83 -9.08
CA ALA A 203 9.35 17.26 -10.17
C ALA A 203 9.17 18.09 -11.46
N ASP A 204 10.30 18.35 -12.13
CA ASP A 204 10.29 19.12 -13.39
C ASP A 204 9.39 18.45 -14.44
N GLY A 205 8.60 19.26 -15.15
CA GLY A 205 7.71 18.78 -16.21
C GLY A 205 6.34 18.28 -15.73
N LEU A 206 6.04 18.31 -14.41
CA LEU A 206 4.71 17.97 -13.88
C LEU A 206 3.86 19.25 -13.71
N GLU A 207 2.63 19.16 -14.20
CA GLU A 207 1.57 20.14 -13.91
C GLU A 207 0.44 19.43 -13.17
N TRP A 208 0.01 20.00 -12.04
CA TRP A 208 -0.98 19.38 -11.17
C TRP A 208 -2.37 19.98 -11.36
N THR A 209 -3.33 19.10 -11.62
CA THR A 209 -4.75 19.41 -11.42
C THR A 209 -5.10 19.14 -9.95
N LEU A 210 -5.48 20.19 -9.20
CA LEU A 210 -5.89 20.08 -7.82
C LEU A 210 -7.37 19.70 -7.73
N ALA A 211 -7.63 18.50 -7.22
CA ALA A 211 -8.98 17.96 -7.13
C ALA A 211 -9.64 18.26 -5.78
N SER A 212 -10.94 18.51 -5.83
CA SER A 212 -11.80 18.63 -4.65
C SER A 212 -12.74 17.43 -4.49
N ASN A 213 -13.37 17.34 -3.32
CA ASN A 213 -14.29 16.24 -3.01
C ASN A 213 -15.38 16.07 -4.08
N ASP A 214 -15.67 14.82 -4.45
CA ASP A 214 -16.66 14.39 -5.44
C ASP A 214 -16.41 14.91 -6.87
N GLN A 215 -15.18 15.34 -7.16
CA GLN A 215 -14.82 15.82 -8.49
C GLN A 215 -14.68 14.66 -9.47
N GLN A 216 -15.36 14.78 -10.61
CA GLN A 216 -15.15 13.90 -11.76
C GLN A 216 -13.81 14.24 -12.42
N ILE A 217 -12.93 13.22 -12.54
CA ILE A 217 -11.59 13.34 -13.11
C ILE A 217 -11.50 12.79 -14.54
N ALA A 218 -12.39 11.85 -14.86
CA ALA A 218 -12.60 11.31 -16.20
C ALA A 218 -14.02 10.76 -16.30
N PRO A 219 -14.56 10.47 -17.50
CA PRO A 219 -15.88 9.86 -17.62
C PRO A 219 -15.98 8.56 -16.79
N GLY A 220 -16.92 8.51 -15.85
CA GLY A 220 -17.12 7.37 -14.96
C GLY A 220 -16.10 7.24 -13.83
N LEU A 221 -15.20 8.19 -13.64
CA LEU A 221 -14.23 8.21 -12.54
C LEU A 221 -14.32 9.51 -11.75
N ARG A 222 -14.39 9.42 -10.44
CA ARG A 222 -14.38 10.56 -9.52
C ARG A 222 -13.55 10.26 -8.29
N VAL A 223 -13.09 11.32 -7.64
CA VAL A 223 -12.39 11.24 -6.35
C VAL A 223 -13.34 11.62 -5.23
N ILE A 224 -13.12 11.06 -4.05
CA ILE A 224 -13.83 11.42 -2.82
C ILE A 224 -12.83 11.63 -1.69
N ASP A 225 -13.06 12.65 -0.87
CA ASP A 225 -12.22 12.89 0.31
C ASP A 225 -12.35 11.77 1.33
N THR A 226 -11.22 11.24 1.74
CA THR A 226 -11.10 10.19 2.75
C THR A 226 -9.96 10.50 3.73
N PRO A 227 -10.02 11.69 4.39
CA PRO A 227 -8.94 12.17 5.24
C PRO A 227 -8.70 11.30 6.47
N GLY A 228 -7.54 11.45 7.08
CA GLY A 228 -7.13 10.83 8.33
C GLY A 228 -5.76 10.18 8.22
N HIS A 229 -5.58 9.23 7.31
CA HIS A 229 -4.27 8.65 7.02
C HIS A 229 -3.27 9.73 6.62
N THR A 230 -3.64 10.60 5.69
CA THR A 230 -3.09 11.95 5.53
C THR A 230 -4.22 12.98 5.55
N PRO A 231 -3.92 14.27 5.76
CA PRO A 231 -4.96 15.31 5.84
C PRO A 231 -5.81 15.46 4.59
N GLY A 232 -5.25 15.20 3.42
CA GLY A 232 -5.92 15.35 2.13
C GLY A 232 -6.07 14.05 1.35
N HIS A 233 -5.95 12.90 2.00
CA HIS A 233 -6.12 11.60 1.38
C HIS A 233 -7.44 11.49 0.63
N MET A 234 -7.40 10.88 -0.56
CA MET A 234 -8.57 10.65 -1.42
C MET A 234 -8.69 9.16 -1.79
N SER A 235 -9.92 8.71 -2.00
CA SER A 235 -10.24 7.44 -2.66
C SER A 235 -10.79 7.70 -4.06
N VAL A 236 -10.60 6.74 -4.97
CA VAL A 236 -11.09 6.83 -6.35
C VAL A 236 -12.29 5.91 -6.53
N VAL A 237 -13.37 6.42 -7.09
CA VAL A 237 -14.58 5.65 -7.42
C VAL A 237 -14.70 5.53 -8.93
N VAL A 238 -14.79 4.29 -9.41
CA VAL A 238 -15.07 3.95 -10.80
C VAL A 238 -16.52 3.51 -10.91
N GLU A 239 -17.25 4.07 -11.84
CA GLU A 239 -18.64 3.71 -12.13
C GLU A 239 -18.81 3.34 -13.60
N SER A 240 -19.35 2.16 -13.86
CA SER A 240 -19.66 1.70 -15.22
C SER A 240 -20.76 0.65 -15.21
N GLY A 241 -21.73 0.77 -16.09
CA GLY A 241 -22.84 -0.17 -16.25
C GLY A 241 -23.69 -0.36 -14.98
N GLY A 242 -23.85 0.71 -14.16
CA GLY A 242 -24.57 0.67 -12.90
C GLY A 242 -23.85 -0.09 -11.77
N ARG A 243 -22.56 -0.37 -11.92
CA ARG A 243 -21.69 -0.98 -10.90
C ARG A 243 -20.63 0.01 -10.47
N GLN A 244 -20.15 -0.14 -9.25
CA GLN A 244 -19.10 0.71 -8.70
C GLN A 244 -17.95 -0.12 -8.12
N LEU A 245 -16.74 0.40 -8.27
CA LEU A 245 -15.52 -0.04 -7.59
C LEU A 245 -14.89 1.18 -6.92
N MET A 246 -14.52 1.05 -5.65
CA MET A 246 -13.82 2.08 -4.91
C MET A 246 -12.41 1.61 -4.56
N ALA A 247 -11.39 2.28 -5.09
CA ALA A 247 -10.02 2.15 -4.61
C ALA A 247 -9.89 2.94 -3.32
N LEU A 248 -9.67 2.22 -2.22
CA LEU A 248 -9.71 2.76 -0.86
C LEU A 248 -8.47 3.60 -0.51
N GLY A 249 -7.36 3.41 -1.25
CA GLY A 249 -6.06 3.89 -0.83
C GLY A 249 -5.76 3.41 0.59
N ASP A 250 -5.19 4.28 1.40
CA ASP A 250 -4.79 4.00 2.78
C ASP A 250 -5.81 4.39 3.85
N SER A 251 -7.04 4.75 3.42
CA SER A 251 -8.15 4.82 4.38
C SER A 251 -8.35 3.49 5.12
N MET A 252 -7.92 2.38 4.53
CA MET A 252 -7.86 1.03 5.11
C MET A 252 -6.58 0.32 4.66
N THR A 253 -5.67 0.10 5.58
CA THR A 253 -4.34 -0.48 5.30
C THR A 253 -4.23 -1.97 5.63
N HIS A 254 -5.26 -2.59 6.23
CA HIS A 254 -5.20 -3.98 6.64
C HIS A 254 -6.51 -4.72 6.41
N ALA A 255 -6.47 -5.82 5.61
CA ALA A 255 -7.64 -6.56 5.12
C ALA A 255 -8.52 -7.22 6.19
N TYR A 256 -8.02 -7.39 7.40
CA TYR A 256 -8.76 -8.02 8.50
C TYR A 256 -8.99 -7.06 9.65
N MET A 257 -7.91 -6.43 10.15
CA MET A 257 -7.95 -5.62 11.36
C MET A 257 -8.87 -4.39 11.21
N ASN A 258 -8.80 -3.68 10.09
CA ASN A 258 -9.59 -2.46 9.90
C ASN A 258 -11.11 -2.72 9.82
N PHE A 259 -11.51 -3.97 9.58
CA PHE A 259 -12.91 -4.38 9.55
C PHE A 259 -13.39 -4.92 10.89
N ALA A 260 -12.58 -5.73 11.57
CA ALA A 260 -12.90 -6.29 12.87
C ALA A 260 -12.79 -5.23 13.99
N HIS A 261 -11.80 -4.36 13.90
CA HIS A 261 -11.49 -3.30 14.84
C HIS A 261 -11.36 -1.96 14.10
N PRO A 262 -12.46 -1.37 13.62
CA PRO A 262 -12.40 -0.13 12.83
C PRO A 262 -11.89 1.07 13.63
N ASP A 263 -11.86 0.99 14.95
CA ASP A 263 -11.34 1.98 15.90
C ASP A 263 -9.84 1.84 16.19
N TRP A 264 -9.19 0.77 15.72
CA TRP A 264 -7.74 0.64 15.79
C TRP A 264 -7.09 1.34 14.60
N TYR A 265 -6.13 2.22 14.85
CA TYR A 265 -5.38 2.90 13.81
C TYR A 265 -3.90 2.54 13.84
N ASN A 266 -3.19 2.87 12.79
CA ASN A 266 -1.81 2.45 12.58
C ASN A 266 -0.85 3.60 12.87
N ALA A 267 0.42 3.28 13.05
CA ALA A 267 1.48 4.26 13.33
C ALA A 267 1.64 5.33 12.23
N PHE A 268 1.19 5.04 11.00
CA PHE A 268 1.26 5.97 9.86
C PHE A 268 -0.04 6.77 9.66
N ASP A 269 -1.10 6.53 10.44
CA ASP A 269 -2.31 7.35 10.40
C ASP A 269 -2.02 8.69 11.10
N MET A 270 -1.96 9.78 10.34
CA MET A 270 -1.56 11.10 10.85
C MET A 270 -2.61 11.70 11.79
N ASP A 271 -3.89 11.38 11.58
CA ASP A 271 -5.02 11.67 12.47
C ASP A 271 -5.87 10.41 12.65
N GLY A 272 -5.60 9.65 13.70
CA GLY A 272 -6.27 8.38 13.96
C GLY A 272 -7.77 8.51 14.17
N GLU A 273 -8.26 9.58 14.83
CA GLU A 273 -9.69 9.78 15.05
C GLU A 273 -10.42 10.06 13.72
N THR A 274 -9.85 10.91 12.89
CA THR A 274 -10.37 11.19 11.53
C THR A 274 -10.31 9.93 10.66
N THR A 275 -9.21 9.15 10.72
CA THR A 275 -9.09 7.86 10.01
C THR A 275 -10.21 6.90 10.40
N VAL A 276 -10.51 6.76 11.69
CA VAL A 276 -11.59 5.92 12.20
C VAL A 276 -12.95 6.37 11.68
N ALA A 277 -13.22 7.68 11.70
CA ALA A 277 -14.46 8.24 11.19
C ALA A 277 -14.63 8.00 9.68
N THR A 278 -13.57 8.22 8.91
CA THR A 278 -13.52 7.93 7.47
C THR A 278 -13.75 6.46 7.19
N ARG A 279 -13.05 5.57 7.88
CA ARG A 279 -13.15 4.11 7.74
C ARG A 279 -14.57 3.62 7.99
N ARG A 280 -15.21 4.06 9.07
CA ARG A 280 -16.62 3.71 9.37
C ARG A 280 -17.57 4.18 8.27
N ARG A 281 -17.42 5.40 7.80
CA ARG A 281 -18.22 5.94 6.69
C ARG A 281 -18.09 5.09 5.43
N LEU A 282 -16.85 4.73 5.04
CA LEU A 282 -16.58 3.96 3.83
C LEU A 282 -17.08 2.51 3.94
N THR A 283 -16.89 1.86 5.09
CA THR A 283 -17.38 0.49 5.29
C THR A 283 -18.90 0.41 5.29
N ASP A 284 -19.58 1.35 5.94
CA ASP A 284 -21.05 1.43 5.94
C ASP A 284 -21.60 1.67 4.53
N MET A 285 -21.00 2.60 3.78
CA MET A 285 -21.39 2.92 2.40
C MET A 285 -21.18 1.72 1.49
N ALA A 286 -19.98 1.14 1.48
CA ALA A 286 -19.65 0.03 0.59
C ALA A 286 -20.49 -1.23 0.89
N ALA A 287 -20.79 -1.50 2.18
CA ALA A 287 -21.65 -2.62 2.57
C ALA A 287 -23.12 -2.41 2.22
N ALA A 288 -23.63 -1.16 2.37
CA ALA A 288 -25.03 -0.84 2.06
C ALA A 288 -25.31 -0.87 0.55
N ASP A 289 -24.43 -0.25 -0.22
CA ASP A 289 -24.60 -0.05 -1.66
C ASP A 289 -23.96 -1.16 -2.49
N ARG A 290 -23.35 -2.17 -1.84
CA ARG A 290 -22.65 -3.30 -2.47
C ARG A 290 -21.54 -2.87 -3.44
N ILE A 291 -20.85 -1.79 -3.11
CA ILE A 291 -19.72 -1.29 -3.88
C ILE A 291 -18.57 -2.29 -3.75
N ALA A 292 -17.98 -2.70 -4.88
CA ALA A 292 -16.72 -3.43 -4.86
C ALA A 292 -15.61 -2.52 -4.35
N VAL A 293 -14.64 -3.08 -3.64
CA VAL A 293 -13.51 -2.30 -3.12
C VAL A 293 -12.18 -2.90 -3.56
N LEU A 294 -11.18 -2.04 -3.72
CA LEU A 294 -9.78 -2.39 -3.87
C LEU A 294 -9.02 -1.80 -2.68
N GLY A 295 -8.43 -2.65 -1.84
CA GLY A 295 -7.53 -2.23 -0.78
C GLY A 295 -6.08 -2.22 -1.27
N TYR A 296 -5.40 -1.09 -1.11
CA TYR A 296 -4.03 -0.92 -1.58
C TYR A 296 -3.07 -1.90 -0.90
N HIS A 297 -3.14 -2.00 0.43
CA HIS A 297 -2.27 -2.88 1.23
C HIS A 297 -2.87 -4.27 1.52
N PHE A 298 -3.98 -4.62 0.88
CA PHE A 298 -4.58 -5.93 1.07
C PHE A 298 -3.81 -7.02 0.32
N PRO A 299 -3.92 -8.30 0.74
CA PRO A 299 -3.36 -9.41 -0.03
C PRO A 299 -3.81 -9.33 -1.49
N PHE A 300 -2.83 -9.40 -2.41
CA PHE A 300 -3.08 -9.31 -3.86
C PHE A 300 -4.14 -10.32 -4.32
N PRO A 301 -5.11 -9.94 -5.18
CA PRO A 301 -5.23 -8.66 -5.88
C PRO A 301 -5.98 -7.57 -5.08
N GLY A 302 -6.31 -7.76 -3.82
CA GLY A 302 -6.93 -6.77 -2.97
C GLY A 302 -8.38 -6.40 -3.28
N VAL A 303 -8.99 -7.03 -4.29
CA VAL A 303 -10.37 -6.75 -4.74
C VAL A 303 -11.37 -7.61 -3.98
N GLY A 304 -12.49 -7.02 -3.60
CA GLY A 304 -13.56 -7.74 -2.91
C GLY A 304 -14.76 -6.87 -2.58
N HIS A 305 -15.52 -7.31 -1.60
CA HIS A 305 -16.67 -6.58 -1.06
C HIS A 305 -16.57 -6.48 0.45
N ILE A 306 -17.21 -5.47 1.00
CA ILE A 306 -17.38 -5.32 2.44
C ILE A 306 -18.74 -5.88 2.83
N MET A 307 -18.76 -6.76 3.81
CA MET A 307 -19.96 -7.37 4.32
C MET A 307 -20.12 -7.04 5.80
N ARG A 308 -21.34 -6.72 6.23
CA ARG A 308 -21.66 -6.59 7.66
C ARG A 308 -21.52 -7.92 8.35
N ASP A 309 -20.88 -7.94 9.52
CA ASP A 309 -20.65 -9.12 10.33
C ASP A 309 -20.90 -8.79 11.82
N GLY A 310 -22.08 -9.10 12.31
CA GLY A 310 -22.51 -8.69 13.64
C GLY A 310 -22.52 -7.16 13.80
N GLY A 311 -21.75 -6.66 14.76
CA GLY A 311 -21.57 -5.22 15.01
C GLY A 311 -20.43 -4.56 14.24
N THR A 312 -19.72 -5.33 13.39
CA THR A 312 -18.56 -4.91 12.64
C THR A 312 -18.73 -5.22 11.13
N HIS A 313 -17.63 -5.23 10.40
CA HIS A 313 -17.58 -5.61 9.00
C HIS A 313 -16.51 -6.68 8.77
N ARG A 314 -16.52 -7.28 7.60
CA ARG A 314 -15.43 -8.10 7.10
C ARG A 314 -15.23 -7.91 5.61
N PHE A 315 -13.99 -8.06 5.16
CA PHE A 315 -13.65 -8.11 3.75
C PHE A 315 -13.93 -9.52 3.20
N VAL A 316 -14.57 -9.58 2.05
CA VAL A 316 -14.86 -10.82 1.32
C VAL A 316 -14.14 -10.72 -0.02
N PRO A 317 -13.00 -11.40 -0.20
CA PRO A 317 -12.24 -11.35 -1.44
C PRO A 317 -13.08 -11.76 -2.65
N ALA A 318 -12.85 -11.11 -3.79
CA ALA A 318 -13.43 -11.51 -5.07
C ALA A 318 -12.90 -12.87 -5.50
N LEU A 319 -13.72 -13.61 -6.22
CA LEU A 319 -13.27 -14.86 -6.84
C LEU A 319 -12.26 -14.55 -7.95
N TRP A 320 -11.21 -15.38 -8.04
CA TRP A 320 -10.27 -15.30 -9.15
C TRP A 320 -10.98 -15.55 -10.48
N GLN A 321 -10.76 -14.66 -11.45
CA GLN A 321 -11.25 -14.80 -12.81
C GLN A 321 -10.08 -15.20 -13.71
N PHE A 322 -10.23 -16.26 -14.49
CA PHE A 322 -9.20 -16.76 -15.41
C PHE A 322 -9.26 -16.09 -16.78
N THR A 323 -10.38 -15.45 -17.07
CA THR A 323 -10.61 -14.66 -18.30
C THR A 323 -11.24 -13.34 -17.88
N PRO A 324 -10.64 -12.18 -18.23
CA PRO A 324 -11.15 -10.87 -17.89
C PRO A 324 -12.44 -10.53 -18.61
#